data_9b23c167fef20b5ccb82e792907b7fcd
#
_entry.id   9b23c167fef20b5ccb82e792907b7fcd
#
_cell.length_a   1.000
_cell.length_b   1.000
_cell.length_c   1.000
_cell.angle_alpha   90.00
_cell.angle_beta   90.00
_cell.angle_gamma   90.00
#
_symmetry.space_group_name_H-M   'P 1'
#
loop_
_entity.id
_entity.type
_entity.pdbx_description
1 polymer ?
#
loop_
_entity_poly.entity_id
_entity_poly.type
_entity_poly.pdbx_seq_one_letter_code
_entity_poly.pdbx_strand_id
1 'polypeptide(L)'
;MLFVNVIPFILYRMDEQEYKKQVNFVLARLKEERQKASLSQIELSFAAGLSQNQVNCIESGRNIPNLYTLIKICNALKIRPEILFSTPNEEREKARNEIITLVKKYI
;
A
#
# COMPACT_ATOMS: atom_id res chain seq x y z
N MET A 1 21.40 30.61 6.51
CA MET A 1 21.78 29.19 6.59
C MET A 1 20.69 28.33 7.18
N LEU A 2 20.08 28.75 8.28
CA LEU A 2 18.93 28.02 8.86
C LEU A 2 17.76 27.93 7.90
N PHE A 3 17.52 28.95 7.08
CA PHE A 3 16.46 28.93 6.09
C PHE A 3 16.65 27.89 5.01
N VAL A 4 17.88 27.61 4.62
CA VAL A 4 18.18 26.62 3.60
C VAL A 4 17.81 25.20 4.07
N ASN A 5 17.90 24.95 5.38
CA ASN A 5 17.54 23.66 5.97
C ASN A 5 16.07 23.55 6.33
N VAL A 6 15.43 24.68 6.69
CA VAL A 6 14.04 24.71 7.13
C VAL A 6 13.06 24.74 5.94
N ILE A 7 13.37 25.51 4.91
CA ILE A 7 12.48 25.64 3.74
C ILE A 7 12.25 24.32 3.03
N PRO A 8 13.28 23.50 2.71
CA PRO A 8 13.06 22.18 2.10
C PRO A 8 12.20 21.28 2.97
N PHE A 9 12.39 21.30 4.29
CA PHE A 9 11.60 20.52 5.22
C PHE A 9 10.12 20.91 5.15
N ILE A 10 9.82 22.22 5.13
CA ILE A 10 8.45 22.73 5.05
C ILE A 10 7.83 22.38 3.70
N LEU A 11 8.58 22.51 2.61
CA LEU A 11 8.10 22.25 1.25
C LEU A 11 7.76 20.77 1.03
N TYR A 12 8.48 19.87 1.69
CA TYR A 12 8.25 18.43 1.56
C TYR A 12 7.26 17.89 2.57
N ARG A 13 6.72 18.75 3.43
CA ARG A 13 5.69 18.33 4.36
C ARG A 13 4.41 18.05 3.59
N MET A 14 3.93 16.80 3.72
CA MET A 14 2.70 16.39 3.07
C MET A 14 1.48 16.95 3.79
N ASP A 15 0.46 17.35 3.04
CA ASP A 15 -0.81 17.74 3.62
C ASP A 15 -1.73 16.52 3.81
N GLU A 16 -2.89 16.77 4.42
CA GLU A 16 -3.86 15.69 4.69
C GLU A 16 -4.34 14.99 3.43
N GLN A 17 -4.43 15.71 2.31
CA GLN A 17 -4.88 15.14 1.05
C GLN A 17 -3.87 14.16 0.48
N GLU A 18 -2.59 14.47 0.61
CA GLU A 18 -1.52 13.57 0.18
C GLU A 18 -1.48 12.30 1.02
N TYR A 19 -1.66 12.42 2.33
CA TYR A 19 -1.76 11.24 3.19
C TYR A 19 -2.96 10.38 2.81
N LYS A 20 -4.11 10.99 2.55
CA LYS A 20 -5.31 10.24 2.12
C LYS A 20 -5.09 9.52 0.80
N LYS A 21 -4.42 10.14 -0.15
CA LYS A 21 -4.08 9.49 -1.42
C LYS A 21 -3.25 8.24 -1.20
N GLN A 22 -2.26 8.32 -0.34
CA GLN A 22 -1.39 7.17 -0.06
C GLN A 22 -2.15 6.06 0.67
N VAL A 23 -3.00 6.41 1.63
CA VAL A 23 -3.85 5.44 2.30
C VAL A 23 -4.78 4.76 1.30
N ASN A 24 -5.42 5.54 0.44
CA ASN A 24 -6.34 4.99 -0.56
C ASN A 24 -5.62 4.10 -1.56
N PHE A 25 -4.38 4.41 -1.90
CA PHE A 25 -3.56 3.55 -2.75
C PHE A 25 -3.36 2.17 -2.11
N VAL A 26 -3.02 2.14 -0.82
CA VAL A 26 -2.83 0.89 -0.09
C VAL A 26 -4.13 0.08 -0.03
N LEU A 27 -5.25 0.74 0.26
CA LEU A 27 -6.55 0.07 0.36
C LEU A 27 -7.03 -0.44 -1.00
N ALA A 28 -6.78 0.30 -2.07
CA ALA A 28 -7.08 -0.15 -3.43
C ALA A 28 -6.24 -1.38 -3.79
N ARG A 29 -4.98 -1.41 -3.39
CA ARG A 29 -4.11 -2.54 -3.59
C ARG A 29 -4.62 -3.78 -2.87
N LEU A 30 -5.15 -3.59 -1.68
CA LEU A 30 -5.75 -4.67 -0.90
C LEU A 30 -6.93 -5.31 -1.64
N LYS A 31 -7.79 -4.49 -2.23
CA LYS A 31 -8.91 -4.97 -3.04
C LYS A 31 -8.42 -5.73 -4.28
N GLU A 32 -7.40 -5.22 -4.95
CA GLU A 32 -6.80 -5.91 -6.10
C GLU A 32 -6.26 -7.29 -5.71
N GLU A 33 -5.57 -7.39 -4.59
CA GLU A 33 -5.02 -8.67 -4.13
C GLU A 33 -6.14 -9.66 -3.77
N ARG A 34 -7.24 -9.16 -3.20
CA ARG A 34 -8.41 -10.01 -2.97
C ARG A 34 -8.96 -10.55 -4.29
N GLN A 35 -9.10 -9.69 -5.28
CA GLN A 35 -9.62 -10.08 -6.59
C GLN A 35 -8.68 -11.06 -7.31
N LYS A 36 -7.39 -10.86 -7.22
CA LYS A 36 -6.39 -11.79 -7.76
C LYS A 36 -6.49 -13.17 -7.10
N ALA A 37 -6.84 -13.20 -5.82
CA ALA A 37 -7.05 -14.45 -5.11
C ALA A 37 -8.41 -15.09 -5.42
N SER A 38 -9.22 -14.46 -6.26
CA SER A 38 -10.57 -14.90 -6.62
C SER A 38 -11.50 -15.04 -5.41
N LEU A 39 -11.31 -14.18 -4.41
CA LEU A 39 -12.15 -14.17 -3.21
C LEU A 39 -13.19 -13.06 -3.30
N SER A 40 -14.41 -13.37 -2.88
CA SER A 40 -15.44 -12.36 -2.64
C SER A 40 -15.13 -11.62 -1.33
N GLN A 41 -15.82 -10.50 -1.10
CA GLN A 41 -15.72 -9.80 0.18
C GLN A 41 -16.18 -10.70 1.34
N ILE A 42 -17.21 -11.49 1.13
CA ILE A 42 -17.71 -12.43 2.15
C ILE A 42 -16.65 -13.48 2.45
N GLU A 43 -16.08 -14.07 1.44
CA GLU A 43 -15.03 -15.09 1.61
C GLU A 43 -13.80 -14.53 2.34
N LEU A 44 -13.37 -13.32 1.97
CA LEU A 44 -12.28 -12.68 2.68
C LEU A 44 -12.65 -12.40 4.14
N SER A 45 -13.88 -11.95 4.39
CA SER A 45 -14.32 -11.66 5.76
C SER A 45 -14.23 -12.89 6.65
N PHE A 46 -14.68 -14.04 6.14
CA PHE A 46 -14.56 -15.31 6.89
C PHE A 46 -13.09 -15.67 7.13
N ALA A 47 -12.27 -15.60 6.10
CA ALA A 47 -10.86 -15.98 6.21
C ALA A 47 -10.09 -15.07 7.18
N ALA A 48 -10.45 -13.80 7.24
CA ALA A 48 -9.78 -12.82 8.09
C ALA A 48 -10.41 -12.65 9.48
N GLY A 49 -11.54 -13.32 9.74
CA GLY A 49 -12.26 -13.16 11.00
C GLY A 49 -12.90 -11.78 11.16
N LEU A 50 -13.39 -11.20 10.06
CA LEU A 50 -14.03 -9.90 10.01
C LEU A 50 -15.47 -10.05 9.53
N SER A 51 -16.29 -9.01 9.68
CA SER A 51 -17.59 -8.95 9.05
C SER A 51 -17.45 -8.50 7.59
N GLN A 52 -18.44 -8.85 6.77
CA GLN A 52 -18.47 -8.38 5.39
C GLN A 52 -18.51 -6.85 5.32
N ASN A 53 -19.26 -6.23 6.23
CA ASN A 53 -19.35 -4.77 6.27
C ASN A 53 -18.00 -4.13 6.57
N GLN A 54 -17.19 -4.74 7.47
CA GLN A 54 -15.85 -4.25 7.74
C GLN A 54 -14.98 -4.30 6.48
N VAL A 55 -15.01 -5.42 5.75
CA VAL A 55 -14.24 -5.54 4.51
C VAL A 55 -14.69 -4.50 3.49
N ASN A 56 -15.99 -4.33 3.31
CA ASN A 56 -16.54 -3.34 2.39
C ASN A 56 -16.11 -1.92 2.77
N CYS A 57 -16.22 -1.56 4.04
CA CYS A 57 -15.84 -0.22 4.51
C CYS A 57 -14.34 0.04 4.35
N ILE A 58 -13.51 -0.98 4.57
CA ILE A 58 -12.06 -0.86 4.38
C ILE A 58 -11.75 -0.67 2.89
N GLU A 59 -12.30 -1.50 2.02
CA GLU A 59 -12.03 -1.42 0.58
C GLU A 59 -12.53 -0.12 -0.05
N SER A 60 -13.61 0.43 0.47
CA SER A 60 -14.15 1.70 -0.03
C SER A 60 -13.45 2.93 0.55
N GLY A 61 -12.55 2.76 1.49
CA GLY A 61 -11.86 3.87 2.15
C GLY A 61 -12.66 4.56 3.23
N ARG A 62 -13.86 4.06 3.56
CA ARG A 62 -14.68 4.64 4.63
C ARG A 62 -14.16 4.33 6.02
N ASN A 63 -13.42 3.25 6.16
CA ASN A 63 -12.80 2.87 7.41
C ASN A 63 -11.33 2.52 7.16
N ILE A 64 -10.45 3.15 7.93
CA ILE A 64 -9.02 2.86 7.86
C ILE A 64 -8.74 1.75 8.88
N PRO A 65 -8.26 0.58 8.43
CA PRO A 65 -7.97 -0.50 9.36
C PRO A 65 -6.77 -0.16 10.22
N ASN A 66 -6.78 -0.63 11.46
CA ASN A 66 -5.57 -0.60 12.25
C ASN A 66 -4.59 -1.66 11.73
N LEU A 67 -3.35 -1.58 12.19
CA LEU A 67 -2.31 -2.48 11.72
C LEU A 67 -2.66 -3.95 11.97
N TYR A 68 -3.22 -4.26 13.12
CA TYR A 68 -3.62 -5.63 13.46
C TYR A 68 -4.63 -6.19 12.43
N THR A 69 -5.65 -5.41 12.11
CA THR A 69 -6.66 -5.81 11.12
C THR A 69 -6.03 -5.96 9.74
N LEU A 70 -5.15 -5.04 9.37
CA LEU A 70 -4.45 -5.12 8.07
C LEU A 70 -3.62 -6.41 7.95
N ILE A 71 -2.91 -6.77 8.99
CA ILE A 71 -2.11 -8.01 9.02
C ILE A 71 -3.03 -9.23 8.91
N LYS A 72 -4.18 -9.24 9.59
CA LYS A 72 -5.16 -10.33 9.47
C LYS A 72 -5.62 -10.51 8.03
N ILE A 73 -5.91 -9.42 7.34
CA ILE A 73 -6.34 -9.47 5.94
C ILE A 73 -5.21 -9.99 5.05
N CYS A 74 -4.01 -9.50 5.23
CA CYS A 74 -2.84 -9.98 4.47
C CYS A 74 -2.61 -11.46 4.68
N ASN A 75 -2.72 -11.93 5.91
CA ASN A 75 -2.58 -13.36 6.21
C ASN A 75 -3.67 -14.19 5.53
N ALA A 76 -4.92 -13.70 5.52
CA ALA A 76 -6.02 -14.37 4.83
C ALA A 76 -5.79 -14.45 3.32
N LEU A 77 -5.19 -13.42 2.74
CA LEU A 77 -4.85 -13.36 1.32
C LEU A 77 -3.54 -14.09 0.99
N LYS A 78 -2.81 -14.55 2.00
CA LYS A 78 -1.51 -15.21 1.86
C LYS A 78 -0.49 -14.33 1.15
N ILE A 79 -0.51 -13.05 1.46
CA ILE A 79 0.43 -12.08 0.92
C ILE A 79 1.25 -11.48 2.05
N ARG A 80 2.44 -11.02 1.73
CA ARG A 80 3.25 -10.24 2.65
C ARG A 80 2.71 -8.82 2.73
N PRO A 81 2.63 -8.22 3.93
CA PRO A 81 2.12 -6.84 4.06
C PRO A 81 2.85 -5.82 3.18
N GLU A 82 4.13 -5.97 2.96
CA GLU A 82 4.91 -5.05 2.14
C GLU A 82 4.43 -4.94 0.69
N ILE A 83 3.72 -5.95 0.19
CA ILE A 83 3.14 -5.92 -1.16
C ILE A 83 2.17 -4.76 -1.32
N LEU A 84 1.44 -4.42 -0.25
CA LEU A 84 0.46 -3.34 -0.29
C LEU A 84 1.11 -1.97 -0.47
N PHE A 85 2.37 -1.82 -0.09
CA PHE A 85 3.10 -0.56 -0.11
C PHE A 85 4.08 -0.48 -1.28
N SER A 86 4.11 -1.49 -2.13
CA SER A 86 5.05 -1.55 -3.25
C SER A 86 4.35 -1.23 -4.56
N THR A 87 5.14 -0.72 -5.50
CA THR A 87 4.67 -0.48 -6.87
C THR A 87 4.42 -1.81 -7.59
N PRO A 88 3.62 -1.80 -8.67
CA PRO A 88 3.44 -2.97 -9.51
C PRO A 88 4.77 -3.56 -9.98
N ASN A 89 4.78 -4.88 -10.20
CA ASN A 89 6.00 -5.60 -10.54
C ASN A 89 6.76 -5.00 -11.73
N GLU A 90 6.06 -4.56 -12.76
CA GLU A 90 6.69 -3.97 -13.94
C GLU A 90 7.50 -2.72 -13.61
N GLU A 91 6.93 -1.83 -12.81
CA GLU A 91 7.61 -0.61 -12.38
C GLU A 91 8.80 -0.92 -11.48
N ARG A 92 8.64 -1.91 -10.61
CA ARG A 92 9.73 -2.35 -9.73
C ARG A 92 10.89 -2.93 -10.52
N GLU A 93 10.61 -3.76 -11.50
CA GLU A 93 11.64 -4.35 -12.35
C GLU A 93 12.34 -3.29 -13.20
N LYS A 94 11.58 -2.34 -13.72
CA LYS A 94 12.14 -1.24 -14.50
C LYS A 94 13.09 -0.41 -13.63
N ALA A 95 12.66 -0.01 -12.44
CA ALA A 95 13.49 0.75 -11.51
C ALA A 95 14.73 -0.04 -11.10
N ARG A 96 14.58 -1.33 -10.82
CA ARG A 96 15.68 -2.23 -10.48
C ARG A 96 16.70 -2.30 -11.62
N ASN A 97 16.22 -2.46 -12.85
CA ASN A 97 17.08 -2.55 -14.01
C ASN A 97 17.84 -1.24 -14.28
N GLU A 98 17.18 -0.11 -14.07
CA GLU A 98 17.81 1.20 -14.16
C GLU A 98 18.95 1.34 -13.13
N ILE A 99 18.71 0.93 -11.90
CA ILE A 99 19.71 0.96 -10.84
C ILE A 99 20.91 0.06 -11.19
N ILE A 100 20.63 -1.15 -11.65
CA ILE A 100 21.69 -2.09 -12.04
C ILE A 100 22.53 -1.52 -13.22
N THR A 101 21.88 -0.91 -14.18
CA THR A 101 22.54 -0.27 -15.32
C THR A 101 23.48 0.85 -14.87
N LEU A 102 23.01 1.70 -13.95
CA LEU A 102 23.82 2.77 -13.38
C LEU A 102 25.04 2.24 -12.61
N VAL A 103 24.81 1.22 -11.79
CA VAL A 103 25.90 0.58 -11.04
C VAL A 103 26.95 0.02 -11.98
N LYS A 104 26.54 -0.70 -13.03
CA LYS A 104 27.49 -1.25 -14.02
C LYS A 104 28.25 -0.17 -14.77
N LYS A 105 27.60 0.97 -15.02
CA LYS A 105 28.22 2.06 -15.75
C LYS A 105 29.35 2.74 -14.95
N TYR A 106 29.21 2.81 -13.63
CA TYR A 106 30.12 3.56 -12.76
C TYR A 106 31.06 2.68 -11.92
N ILE A 107 30.94 1.38 -12.03
CA ILE A 107 31.87 0.42 -11.42
C ILE A 107 32.71 -0.23 -12.51
#